data_041e3b21b59365d84597bf82ee2549fe
#
_entry.id   041e3b21b59365d84597bf82ee2549fe
#
_cell.length_a   1.000
_cell.length_b   1.000
_cell.length_c   1.000
_cell.angle_alpha   90.00
_cell.angle_beta   90.00
_cell.angle_gamma   90.00
#
_symmetry.space_group_name_H-M   'P 1'
#
loop_
_entity.id
_entity.type
_entity.pdbx_description
1 polymer ?
#
loop_
_entity_poly.entity_id
_entity_poly.type
_entity_poly.pdbx_seq_one_letter_code
_entity_poly.pdbx_strand_id
1 'polypeptide(L)'
;MRNNQPVTQRERTFPAQQRLISTTDAKGVITYCNDAFVEISGFTREELVRAPHNLVRHPDVPPAVFAHMWSTLKQGLPWMGIVKNRCKTGDHYWVNAYVTPVFDGNQVIGYESVRIKPTAEQIRRAEALYQRINQGKSAVPQRDKWLPVLQDWLPFILVSQLSFLIGVWFDSHWGFALAAALSVPLG
;
A
#
# COMPACT_ATOMS: atom_id res chain seq x y z
N MET A 1 17.18 9.20 -10.56
CA MET A 1 15.88 9.72 -10.08
C MET A 1 16.09 11.08 -9.44
N ARG A 2 15.16 12.06 -9.64
CA ARG A 2 15.34 13.41 -9.08
C ARG A 2 15.29 13.36 -7.55
N ASN A 3 16.31 13.92 -6.90
CA ASN A 3 16.39 14.13 -5.46
C ASN A 3 16.12 15.60 -5.15
N ASN A 4 14.90 15.91 -4.72
CA ASN A 4 14.50 17.30 -4.45
C ASN A 4 14.90 17.67 -3.02
N GLN A 5 15.80 18.67 -2.91
CA GLN A 5 16.27 19.22 -1.65
C GLN A 5 16.05 20.75 -1.62
N PRO A 6 16.04 21.42 -0.45
CA PRO A 6 16.04 20.80 0.88
C PRO A 6 14.71 20.14 1.21
N VAL A 7 14.67 19.32 2.26
CA VAL A 7 13.44 18.80 2.89
C VAL A 7 13.40 19.21 4.36
N THR A 8 12.20 19.47 4.86
CA THR A 8 11.92 19.70 6.27
C THR A 8 10.99 18.63 6.80
N GLN A 9 10.88 18.49 8.13
CA GLN A 9 9.91 17.59 8.74
C GLN A 9 8.54 18.25 8.98
N ARG A 10 8.34 19.49 8.50
CA ARG A 10 7.12 20.24 8.70
C ARG A 10 6.06 19.84 7.68
N GLU A 11 4.93 19.35 8.17
CA GLU A 11 3.78 19.03 7.35
C GLU A 11 2.92 20.28 7.10
N ARG A 12 2.54 20.48 5.83
CA ARG A 12 1.45 21.38 5.42
C ARG A 12 0.20 20.55 5.18
N THR A 13 -0.94 21.07 5.62
CA THR A 13 -2.24 20.40 5.44
C THR A 13 -3.19 21.26 4.62
N PHE A 14 -4.22 20.63 4.07
CA PHE A 14 -5.29 21.29 3.33
C PHE A 14 -6.68 20.72 3.76
N PRO A 15 -7.78 21.46 3.55
CA PRO A 15 -9.12 21.01 3.90
C PRO A 15 -9.49 19.69 3.20
N ALA A 16 -10.23 18.80 3.88
CA ALA A 16 -10.62 17.50 3.35
C ALA A 16 -11.52 17.59 2.09
N GLN A 17 -12.28 18.68 1.96
CA GLN A 17 -13.14 18.96 0.81
C GLN A 17 -12.37 19.45 -0.41
N GLN A 18 -11.15 19.95 -0.22
CA GLN A 18 -10.31 20.47 -1.29
C GLN A 18 -9.76 19.34 -2.16
N ARG A 19 -9.74 19.57 -3.46
CA ARG A 19 -9.15 18.64 -4.45
C ARG A 19 -7.95 19.31 -5.09
N LEU A 20 -6.83 18.60 -5.15
CA LEU A 20 -5.63 19.05 -5.85
C LEU A 20 -5.63 18.37 -7.21
N ILE A 21 -5.76 19.15 -8.28
CA ILE A 21 -5.92 18.63 -9.64
C ILE A 21 -4.73 19.07 -10.49
N SER A 22 -4.19 18.15 -11.26
CA SER A 22 -3.23 18.44 -12.32
C SER A 22 -3.39 17.48 -13.47
N THR A 23 -3.06 17.96 -14.68
CA THR A 23 -2.90 17.13 -15.87
C THR A 23 -1.46 17.20 -16.35
N THR A 24 -1.05 16.17 -17.07
CA THR A 24 0.27 16.10 -17.70
C THR A 24 0.13 15.59 -19.14
N ASP A 25 1.14 15.84 -19.95
CA ASP A 25 1.33 15.11 -21.20
C ASP A 25 1.74 13.64 -20.94
N ALA A 26 1.91 12.87 -22.00
CA ALA A 26 2.35 11.47 -21.92
C ALA A 26 3.76 11.28 -21.35
N LYS A 27 4.58 12.35 -21.29
CA LYS A 27 5.92 12.34 -20.71
C LYS A 27 5.92 12.73 -19.22
N GLY A 28 4.75 13.09 -18.68
CA GLY A 28 4.60 13.53 -17.30
C GLY A 28 5.00 15.00 -17.05
N VAL A 29 4.98 15.82 -18.09
CA VAL A 29 5.14 17.27 -17.99
C VAL A 29 3.78 17.89 -17.68
N ILE A 30 3.71 18.74 -16.66
CA ILE A 30 2.44 19.36 -16.21
C ILE A 30 1.92 20.31 -17.29
N THR A 31 0.70 20.09 -17.70
CA THR A 31 -0.03 20.93 -18.68
C THR A 31 -1.05 21.84 -18.02
N TYR A 32 -1.59 21.40 -16.87
CA TYR A 32 -2.54 22.16 -16.07
C TYR A 32 -2.41 21.83 -14.58
N CYS A 33 -2.73 22.80 -13.74
CA CYS A 33 -2.94 22.61 -12.29
C CYS A 33 -3.95 23.64 -11.76
N ASN A 34 -4.75 23.22 -10.77
CA ASN A 34 -5.69 24.13 -10.12
C ASN A 34 -5.03 24.98 -9.01
N ASP A 35 -5.73 26.03 -8.54
CA ASP A 35 -5.21 26.95 -7.52
C ASP A 35 -4.86 26.24 -6.22
N ALA A 36 -5.67 25.26 -5.82
CA ALA A 36 -5.41 24.47 -4.62
C ALA A 36 -4.06 23.73 -4.67
N PHE A 37 -3.68 23.23 -5.84
CA PHE A 37 -2.37 22.59 -6.01
C PHE A 37 -1.22 23.59 -5.99
N VAL A 38 -1.41 24.77 -6.58
CA VAL A 38 -0.46 25.89 -6.50
C VAL A 38 -0.24 26.30 -5.04
N GLU A 39 -1.32 26.55 -4.30
CA GLU A 39 -1.29 27.01 -2.92
C GLU A 39 -0.56 26.01 -1.99
N ILE A 40 -0.94 24.73 -2.00
CA ILE A 40 -0.35 23.75 -1.10
C ILE A 40 1.11 23.47 -1.43
N SER A 41 1.47 23.43 -2.71
CA SER A 41 2.82 23.14 -3.16
C SER A 41 3.79 24.31 -2.93
N GLY A 42 3.27 25.54 -2.87
CA GLY A 42 4.05 26.77 -2.73
C GLY A 42 4.87 27.14 -3.96
N PHE A 43 4.67 26.45 -5.09
CA PHE A 43 5.20 26.84 -6.39
C PHE A 43 4.20 27.77 -7.08
N THR A 44 4.67 28.68 -7.93
CA THR A 44 3.78 29.44 -8.80
C THR A 44 3.24 28.57 -9.94
N ARG A 45 2.17 29.00 -10.58
CA ARG A 45 1.59 28.27 -11.72
C ARG A 45 2.59 28.17 -12.87
N GLU A 46 3.37 29.21 -13.11
CA GLU A 46 4.38 29.28 -14.14
C GLU A 46 5.55 28.32 -13.86
N GLU A 47 5.88 28.10 -12.59
CA GLU A 47 6.88 27.12 -12.17
C GLU A 47 6.40 25.68 -12.31
N LEU A 48 5.09 25.45 -12.16
CA LEU A 48 4.48 24.11 -12.25
C LEU A 48 4.21 23.72 -13.69
N VAL A 49 3.54 24.59 -14.47
CA VAL A 49 3.20 24.31 -15.86
C VAL A 49 4.48 24.24 -16.69
N ARG A 50 4.60 23.23 -17.52
CA ARG A 50 5.77 22.85 -18.31
C ARG A 50 6.93 22.26 -17.49
N ALA A 51 6.77 22.10 -16.17
CA ALA A 51 7.73 21.35 -15.37
C ALA A 51 7.37 19.86 -15.32
N PRO A 52 8.35 18.96 -15.23
CA PRO A 52 8.05 17.55 -14.98
C PRO A 52 7.41 17.37 -13.60
N HIS A 53 6.37 16.55 -13.51
CA HIS A 53 5.58 16.38 -12.29
C HIS A 53 6.41 15.90 -11.08
N ASN A 54 7.57 15.28 -11.31
CA ASN A 54 8.50 14.89 -10.25
C ASN A 54 9.13 16.08 -9.50
N LEU A 55 8.82 17.35 -9.88
CA LEU A 55 9.20 18.56 -9.15
C LEU A 55 8.69 18.54 -7.71
N VAL A 56 7.47 18.05 -7.49
CA VAL A 56 6.83 17.96 -6.15
C VAL A 56 7.10 16.64 -5.44
N ARG A 57 7.94 15.78 -5.97
CA ARG A 57 8.23 14.51 -5.35
C ARG A 57 9.06 14.67 -4.08
N HIS A 58 8.61 14.05 -2.97
CA HIS A 58 9.39 13.95 -1.75
C HIS A 58 10.37 12.76 -1.83
N PRO A 59 11.65 12.91 -1.41
CA PRO A 59 12.64 11.83 -1.49
C PRO A 59 12.33 10.60 -0.62
N ASP A 60 11.54 10.74 0.45
CA ASP A 60 11.14 9.61 1.30
C ASP A 60 10.26 8.59 0.57
N VAL A 61 9.58 9.00 -0.52
CA VAL A 61 8.78 8.06 -1.32
C VAL A 61 9.70 7.20 -2.17
N PRO A 62 9.70 5.86 -1.95
CA PRO A 62 10.60 4.97 -2.64
C PRO A 62 10.45 5.01 -4.16
N PRO A 63 11.55 4.87 -4.93
CA PRO A 63 11.50 4.74 -6.38
C PRO A 63 10.52 3.68 -6.89
N ALA A 64 10.41 2.56 -6.17
CA ALA A 64 9.54 1.44 -6.52
C ALA A 64 8.05 1.83 -6.59
N VAL A 65 7.60 2.78 -5.76
CA VAL A 65 6.20 3.28 -5.78
C VAL A 65 5.89 3.95 -7.11
N PHE A 66 6.80 4.81 -7.59
CA PHE A 66 6.62 5.48 -8.88
C PHE A 66 6.83 4.52 -10.07
N ALA A 67 7.73 3.54 -9.94
CA ALA A 67 7.89 2.50 -10.96
C ALA A 67 6.59 1.69 -11.12
N HIS A 68 5.95 1.31 -10.02
CA HIS A 68 4.66 0.64 -10.02
C HIS A 68 3.57 1.54 -10.64
N MET A 69 3.49 2.82 -10.24
CA MET A 69 2.54 3.77 -10.82
C MET A 69 2.68 3.85 -12.34
N TRP A 70 3.89 4.06 -12.84
CA TRP A 70 4.14 4.18 -14.27
C TRP A 70 3.88 2.87 -15.04
N SER A 71 4.19 1.72 -14.44
CA SER A 71 3.87 0.40 -15.02
C SER A 71 2.37 0.22 -15.19
N THR A 72 1.57 0.60 -14.19
CA THR A 72 0.10 0.52 -14.22
C THR A 72 -0.48 1.48 -15.27
N LEU A 73 -0.05 2.74 -15.27
CA LEU A 73 -0.55 3.76 -16.19
C LEU A 73 -0.22 3.44 -17.65
N LYS A 74 0.94 2.87 -17.96
CA LYS A 74 1.32 2.42 -19.30
C LYS A 74 0.49 1.26 -19.83
N GLN A 75 -0.16 0.50 -18.96
CA GLN A 75 -1.13 -0.52 -19.31
C GLN A 75 -2.53 0.06 -19.56
N GLY A 76 -2.68 1.38 -19.51
CA GLY A 76 -3.98 2.04 -19.67
C GLY A 76 -4.87 1.94 -18.42
N LEU A 77 -4.33 1.50 -17.28
CA LEU A 77 -5.07 1.30 -16.04
C LEU A 77 -4.89 2.49 -15.10
N PRO A 78 -5.93 2.85 -14.30
CA PRO A 78 -5.81 3.87 -13.28
C PRO A 78 -4.93 3.37 -12.12
N TRP A 79 -4.26 4.30 -11.46
CA TRP A 79 -3.46 4.03 -10.28
C TRP A 79 -3.92 4.87 -9.08
N MET A 80 -3.87 4.28 -7.90
CA MET A 80 -4.18 4.96 -6.65
C MET A 80 -3.11 4.67 -5.59
N GLY A 81 -2.75 5.69 -4.80
CA GLY A 81 -1.79 5.52 -3.72
C GLY A 81 -1.63 6.74 -2.82
N ILE A 82 -1.12 6.49 -1.61
CA ILE A 82 -0.79 7.57 -0.68
C ILE A 82 0.61 8.07 -1.01
N VAL A 83 0.75 9.35 -1.26
CA VAL A 83 2.02 9.94 -1.71
C VAL A 83 2.40 11.10 -0.80
N LYS A 84 3.67 11.15 -0.41
CA LYS A 84 4.29 12.30 0.24
C LYS A 84 4.86 13.22 -0.82
N ASN A 85 4.39 14.45 -0.88
CA ASN A 85 4.87 15.47 -1.79
C ASN A 85 5.70 16.52 -1.04
N ARG A 86 6.61 17.18 -1.77
CA ARG A 86 7.46 18.26 -1.28
C ARG A 86 6.96 19.60 -1.78
N CYS A 87 6.86 20.57 -0.89
CA CYS A 87 6.65 21.96 -1.20
C CYS A 87 7.94 22.65 -1.69
N LYS A 88 7.82 23.82 -2.31
CA LYS A 88 8.96 24.64 -2.72
C LYS A 88 9.90 24.96 -1.57
N THR A 89 9.37 25.22 -0.38
CA THR A 89 10.12 25.50 0.86
C THR A 89 10.86 24.29 1.44
N GLY A 90 10.54 23.08 0.99
CA GLY A 90 11.04 21.83 1.57
C GLY A 90 10.07 21.16 2.55
N ASP A 91 9.02 21.84 2.94
CA ASP A 91 7.92 21.25 3.72
C ASP A 91 7.26 20.13 2.90
N HIS A 92 6.43 19.33 3.52
CA HIS A 92 5.76 18.24 2.83
C HIS A 92 4.25 18.25 3.07
N TYR A 93 3.51 17.56 2.20
CA TYR A 93 2.09 17.28 2.36
C TYR A 93 1.77 15.89 1.84
N TRP A 94 0.80 15.24 2.49
CA TRP A 94 0.34 13.93 2.11
C TRP A 94 -0.92 14.00 1.27
N VAL A 95 -1.01 13.15 0.26
CA VAL A 95 -2.16 13.04 -0.62
C VAL A 95 -2.54 11.56 -0.83
N ASN A 96 -3.83 11.31 -0.95
CA ASN A 96 -4.34 10.11 -1.59
C ASN A 96 -4.55 10.47 -3.06
N ALA A 97 -3.68 9.99 -3.91
CA ALA A 97 -3.64 10.33 -5.33
C ALA A 97 -4.37 9.26 -6.15
N TYR A 98 -5.28 9.70 -7.00
CA TYR A 98 -5.89 8.91 -8.05
C TYR A 98 -5.42 9.45 -9.40
N VAL A 99 -4.77 8.62 -10.19
CA VAL A 99 -4.16 9.00 -11.48
C VAL A 99 -4.75 8.14 -12.57
N THR A 100 -5.26 8.76 -13.62
CA THR A 100 -5.85 8.09 -14.78
C THR A 100 -5.14 8.48 -16.06
N PRO A 101 -4.93 7.55 -17.00
CA PRO A 101 -4.52 7.91 -18.36
C PRO A 101 -5.67 8.62 -19.10
N VAL A 102 -5.31 9.61 -19.90
CA VAL A 102 -6.20 10.32 -20.83
C VAL A 102 -5.92 9.82 -22.23
N PHE A 103 -6.97 9.43 -22.94
CA PHE A 103 -6.85 8.84 -24.25
C PHE A 103 -7.38 9.77 -25.35
N ASP A 104 -6.74 9.70 -26.52
CA ASP A 104 -7.28 10.13 -27.80
C ASP A 104 -7.34 8.89 -28.70
N GLY A 105 -8.55 8.41 -28.97
CA GLY A 105 -8.75 7.08 -29.53
C GLY A 105 -8.10 5.98 -28.65
N ASN A 106 -7.16 5.24 -29.21
CA ASN A 106 -6.44 4.18 -28.50
C ASN A 106 -5.07 4.64 -27.94
N GLN A 107 -4.72 5.92 -28.13
CA GLN A 107 -3.42 6.44 -27.70
C GLN A 107 -3.54 7.20 -26.39
N VAL A 108 -2.64 6.92 -25.44
CA VAL A 108 -2.49 7.73 -24.21
C VAL A 108 -1.81 9.05 -24.59
N ILE A 109 -2.53 10.15 -24.42
CA ILE A 109 -2.02 11.51 -24.69
C ILE A 109 -1.54 12.24 -23.43
N GLY A 110 -1.90 11.73 -22.25
CA GLY A 110 -1.51 12.34 -20.98
C GLY A 110 -2.10 11.61 -19.78
N TYR A 111 -1.99 12.27 -18.64
CA TYR A 111 -2.52 11.73 -17.39
C TYR A 111 -3.22 12.83 -16.60
N GLU A 112 -4.33 12.49 -15.97
CA GLU A 112 -5.02 13.32 -15.01
C GLU A 112 -4.80 12.79 -13.61
N SER A 113 -4.61 13.68 -12.65
CA SER A 113 -4.46 13.32 -11.25
C SER A 113 -5.36 14.17 -10.36
N VAL A 114 -6.24 13.49 -9.62
CA VAL A 114 -7.07 14.08 -8.56
C VAL A 114 -6.55 13.57 -7.23
N ARG A 115 -6.30 14.50 -6.30
CA ARG A 115 -5.74 14.19 -4.99
C ARG A 115 -6.62 14.72 -3.89
N ILE A 116 -6.83 13.91 -2.87
CA ILE A 116 -7.58 14.26 -1.66
C ILE A 116 -6.69 14.12 -0.43
N LYS A 117 -7.12 14.72 0.68
CA LYS A 117 -6.46 14.56 1.97
C LYS A 117 -6.62 13.12 2.45
N PRO A 118 -5.53 12.40 2.76
CA PRO A 118 -5.59 11.06 3.32
C PRO A 118 -5.93 11.11 4.82
N THR A 119 -6.41 9.99 5.35
CA THR A 119 -6.58 9.82 6.79
C THR A 119 -5.23 9.62 7.48
N ALA A 120 -5.17 9.89 8.80
CA ALA A 120 -3.96 9.65 9.59
C ALA A 120 -3.52 8.17 9.57
N GLU A 121 -4.48 7.24 9.49
CA GLU A 121 -4.18 5.81 9.38
C GLU A 121 -3.54 5.45 8.03
N GLN A 122 -4.05 6.01 6.94
CA GLN A 122 -3.45 5.83 5.61
C GLN A 122 -2.02 6.36 5.55
N ILE A 123 -1.77 7.52 6.16
CA ILE A 123 -0.42 8.10 6.27
C ILE A 123 0.50 7.15 7.04
N ARG A 124 0.12 6.71 8.23
CA ARG A 124 0.95 5.79 9.04
C ARG A 124 1.31 4.50 8.29
N ARG A 125 0.33 3.91 7.59
CA ARG A 125 0.55 2.69 6.79
C ARG A 125 1.53 2.93 5.64
N ALA A 126 1.37 4.04 4.92
CA ALA A 126 2.25 4.41 3.82
C ALA A 126 3.67 4.71 4.30
N GLU A 127 3.81 5.44 5.40
CA GLU A 127 5.10 5.78 5.99
C GLU A 127 5.87 4.54 6.45
N ALA A 128 5.21 3.63 7.15
CA ALA A 128 5.80 2.35 7.56
C ALA A 128 6.23 1.51 6.34
N LEU A 129 5.40 1.46 5.29
CA LEU A 129 5.72 0.78 4.04
C LEU A 129 6.95 1.39 3.36
N TYR A 130 7.01 2.72 3.25
CA TYR A 130 8.10 3.43 2.60
C TYR A 130 9.42 3.25 3.35
N GLN A 131 9.40 3.32 4.68
CA GLN A 131 10.57 3.03 5.51
C GLN A 131 11.09 1.61 5.29
N ARG A 132 10.19 0.61 5.23
CA ARG A 132 10.58 -0.79 4.95
C ARG A 132 11.23 -0.94 3.57
N ILE A 133 10.63 -0.38 2.52
CA ILE A 133 11.16 -0.45 1.16
C ILE A 133 12.52 0.26 1.07
N ASN A 134 12.66 1.44 1.68
CA ASN A 134 13.92 2.19 1.68
C ASN A 134 15.03 1.49 2.47
N GLN A 135 14.68 0.58 3.41
CA GLN A 135 15.61 -0.31 4.11
C GLN A 135 15.91 -1.61 3.33
N GLY A 136 15.45 -1.74 2.09
CA GLY A 136 15.62 -2.94 1.27
C GLY A 136 14.76 -4.14 1.72
N LYS A 137 13.78 -3.94 2.62
CA LYS A 137 12.88 -4.99 3.10
C LYS A 137 11.70 -5.16 2.15
N SER A 138 11.11 -6.36 2.14
CA SER A 138 9.88 -6.63 1.37
C SER A 138 8.74 -5.70 1.78
N ALA A 139 7.96 -5.22 0.80
CA ALA A 139 6.76 -4.41 1.04
C ALA A 139 5.74 -5.15 1.92
N VAL A 140 5.58 -6.47 1.72
CA VAL A 140 4.72 -7.32 2.54
C VAL A 140 5.55 -7.98 3.64
N PRO A 141 5.20 -7.83 4.93
CA PRO A 141 5.85 -8.54 6.02
C PRO A 141 5.81 -10.05 5.78
N GLN A 142 6.88 -10.74 6.11
CA GLN A 142 6.98 -12.18 5.86
C GLN A 142 5.89 -12.97 6.61
N ARG A 143 5.54 -12.55 7.83
CA ARG A 143 4.43 -13.13 8.60
C ARG A 143 3.09 -13.09 7.85
N ASP A 144 2.82 -11.97 7.13
CA ASP A 144 1.55 -11.76 6.45
C ASP A 144 1.43 -12.60 5.17
N LYS A 145 2.54 -13.13 4.68
CA LYS A 145 2.56 -14.10 3.57
C LYS A 145 2.09 -15.48 4.01
N TRP A 146 2.33 -15.83 5.28
CA TRP A 146 1.97 -17.14 5.82
C TRP A 146 0.58 -17.17 6.46
N LEU A 147 0.01 -16.00 6.82
CA LEU A 147 -1.32 -15.92 7.42
C LEU A 147 -2.42 -16.60 6.59
N PRO A 148 -2.54 -16.37 5.28
CA PRO A 148 -3.54 -17.06 4.47
C PRO A 148 -3.31 -18.57 4.46
N VAL A 149 -2.05 -18.99 4.31
CA VAL A 149 -1.67 -20.41 4.31
C VAL A 149 -2.04 -21.06 5.64
N LEU A 150 -1.74 -20.42 6.76
CA LEU A 150 -2.11 -20.93 8.09
C LEU A 150 -3.63 -20.99 8.27
N GLN A 151 -4.38 -20.01 7.79
CA GLN A 151 -5.84 -20.03 7.85
C GLN A 151 -6.44 -21.19 7.06
N ASP A 152 -5.89 -21.48 5.88
CA ASP A 152 -6.36 -22.59 5.04
C ASP A 152 -6.05 -23.96 5.67
N TRP A 153 -4.91 -24.09 6.38
CA TRP A 153 -4.50 -25.35 7.01
C TRP A 153 -5.06 -25.54 8.43
N LEU A 154 -5.49 -24.48 9.10
CA LEU A 154 -5.99 -24.53 10.47
C LEU A 154 -7.13 -25.55 10.68
N PRO A 155 -8.16 -25.64 9.81
CA PRO A 155 -9.22 -26.63 9.95
C PRO A 155 -8.69 -28.07 9.91
N PHE A 156 -7.76 -28.35 9.00
CA PHE A 156 -7.15 -29.68 8.87
C PHE A 156 -6.31 -30.07 10.08
N ILE A 157 -5.55 -29.12 10.64
CA ILE A 157 -4.78 -29.34 11.86
C ILE A 157 -5.70 -29.63 13.03
N LEU A 158 -6.79 -28.86 13.20
CA LEU A 158 -7.77 -29.08 14.27
C LEU A 158 -8.47 -30.43 14.15
N VAL A 159 -8.87 -30.81 12.94
CA VAL A 159 -9.52 -32.11 12.70
C VAL A 159 -8.56 -33.27 13.00
N SER A 160 -7.30 -33.16 12.58
CA SER A 160 -6.29 -34.19 12.84
C SER A 160 -5.98 -34.35 14.32
N GLN A 161 -5.87 -33.24 15.05
CA GLN A 161 -5.68 -33.28 16.51
C GLN A 161 -6.89 -33.89 17.24
N LEU A 162 -8.10 -33.52 16.83
CA LEU A 162 -9.32 -34.09 17.40
C LEU A 162 -9.40 -35.61 17.15
N SER A 163 -9.08 -36.03 15.92
CA SER A 163 -9.05 -37.47 15.57
C SER A 163 -8.00 -38.22 16.38
N PHE A 164 -6.85 -37.65 16.60
CA PHE A 164 -5.78 -38.22 17.44
C PHE A 164 -6.25 -38.36 18.90
N LEU A 165 -6.84 -37.32 19.47
CA LEU A 165 -7.35 -37.35 20.84
C LEU A 165 -8.47 -38.38 21.03
N ILE A 166 -9.37 -38.50 20.05
CA ILE A 166 -10.43 -39.54 20.05
C ILE A 166 -9.78 -40.94 20.00
N GLY A 167 -8.78 -41.14 19.14
CA GLY A 167 -8.03 -42.39 19.03
C GLY A 167 -7.38 -42.80 20.36
N VAL A 168 -6.66 -41.89 20.99
CA VAL A 168 -6.03 -42.11 22.30
C VAL A 168 -7.09 -42.41 23.38
N TRP A 169 -8.25 -41.72 23.37
CA TRP A 169 -9.35 -41.95 24.29
C TRP A 169 -9.95 -43.35 24.11
N PHE A 170 -10.18 -43.78 22.88
CA PHE A 170 -10.68 -45.12 22.57
C PHE A 170 -9.68 -46.19 22.99
N ASP A 171 -8.40 -46.08 22.66
CA ASP A 171 -7.37 -47.07 23.04
C ASP A 171 -7.27 -47.21 24.57
N SER A 172 -7.32 -46.09 25.31
CA SER A 172 -7.28 -46.12 26.78
C SER A 172 -8.52 -46.82 27.39
N HIS A 173 -9.71 -46.61 26.84
CA HIS A 173 -10.95 -47.18 27.36
C HIS A 173 -11.13 -48.66 26.97
N TRP A 174 -10.74 -49.03 25.75
CA TRP A 174 -10.80 -50.43 25.34
C TRP A 174 -9.72 -51.26 26.01
N GLY A 175 -8.53 -50.69 26.26
CA GLY A 175 -7.49 -51.32 27.05
C GLY A 175 -7.94 -51.66 28.48
N PHE A 176 -8.65 -50.75 29.13
CA PHE A 176 -9.24 -50.99 30.46
C PHE A 176 -10.38 -52.03 30.42
N ALA A 177 -11.22 -52.03 29.39
CA ALA A 177 -12.32 -53.03 29.25
C ALA A 177 -11.79 -54.44 29.02
N LEU A 178 -10.74 -54.59 28.22
CA LEU A 178 -10.05 -55.87 27.99
C LEU A 178 -9.34 -56.38 29.26
N ALA A 179 -8.67 -55.51 30.01
CA ALA A 179 -8.03 -55.87 31.28
C ALA A 179 -9.06 -56.30 32.34
N ALA A 180 -10.22 -55.61 32.41
CA ALA A 180 -11.32 -55.97 33.33
C ALA A 180 -11.95 -57.29 32.92
N ALA A 181 -12.13 -57.59 31.64
CA ALA A 181 -12.70 -58.86 31.16
C ALA A 181 -11.77 -60.05 31.42
N LEU A 182 -10.46 -59.88 31.42
CA LEU A 182 -9.47 -60.92 31.72
C LEU A 182 -9.24 -61.14 33.22
N SER A 183 -9.77 -60.26 34.08
CA SER A 183 -9.66 -60.36 35.54
C SER A 183 -10.85 -61.06 36.23
N VAL A 184 -11.79 -61.60 35.45
CA VAL A 184 -12.93 -62.43 36.06
C VAL A 184 -12.37 -63.80 36.40
N PRO A 185 -12.27 -64.21 37.68
CA PRO A 185 -11.80 -65.52 38.02
C PRO A 185 -12.85 -66.59 37.58
N LEU A 186 -12.35 -67.56 36.82
CA LEU A 186 -13.11 -68.80 36.52
C LEU A 186 -13.29 -69.49 37.83
N GLY A 187 -14.50 -69.36 38.43
CA GLY A 187 -14.94 -70.14 39.55
C GLY A 187 -15.57 -71.48 39.09
#